data_6c53ca2315f784d3c3d1530914957db5
#
_entry.id   6c53ca2315f784d3c3d1530914957db5
#
_cell.length_a   1.000
_cell.length_b   1.000
_cell.length_c   1.000
_cell.angle_alpha   90.00
_cell.angle_beta   90.00
_cell.angle_gamma   90.00
#
_symmetry.space_group_name_H-M   'P 1'
#
loop_
_entity.id
_entity.type
_entity.pdbx_description
1 polymer ?
#
loop_
_entity_poly.entity_id
_entity_poly.type
_entity_poly.pdbx_seq_one_letter_code
_entity_poly.pdbx_strand_id
1 'polypeptide(L)'
;MIFTPTKDQVRQFFCESRRKQRDNLPLDGAEIIAADVIALHPEYHALLDDAEAAIAGEWTPEQGTMNPMLHLSLHMALAEQLSVDSPPGIRAAFEKQATKQGDAHEALHRLLECLGETVWHAQQPGGVFDTEAYLERLRKL
;
A
#
# COMPACT_ATOMS: atom_id res chain seq x y z
N MET A 1 24.03 4.13 -6.59
CA MET A 1 23.44 2.78 -6.70
C MET A 1 22.01 2.79 -6.20
N ILE A 2 21.09 2.28 -7.01
CA ILE A 2 19.70 2.17 -6.61
C ILE A 2 19.52 0.83 -5.90
N PHE A 3 19.08 0.88 -4.64
CA PHE A 3 18.79 -0.32 -3.87
C PHE A 3 17.30 -0.66 -4.03
N THR A 4 17.04 -1.85 -4.57
CA THR A 4 15.67 -2.36 -4.69
C THR A 4 15.50 -3.52 -3.71
N PRO A 5 14.59 -3.41 -2.73
CA PRO A 5 14.39 -4.49 -1.77
C PRO A 5 13.83 -5.74 -2.46
N THR A 6 14.22 -6.91 -1.96
CA THR A 6 13.67 -8.17 -2.42
C THR A 6 12.27 -8.38 -1.84
N LYS A 7 11.53 -9.32 -2.42
CA LYS A 7 10.22 -9.74 -1.91
C LYS A 7 10.29 -10.10 -0.42
N ASP A 8 11.30 -10.88 -0.03
CA ASP A 8 11.48 -11.30 1.35
C ASP A 8 11.80 -10.14 2.27
N GLN A 9 12.62 -9.19 1.81
CA GLN A 9 12.95 -8.00 2.60
C GLN A 9 11.73 -7.14 2.86
N VAL A 10 10.85 -6.97 1.86
CA VAL A 10 9.59 -6.22 2.03
C VAL A 10 8.70 -6.91 3.06
N ARG A 11 8.56 -8.22 2.97
CA ARG A 11 7.74 -8.98 3.91
C ARG A 11 8.30 -8.94 5.33
N GLN A 12 9.61 -9.08 5.47
CA GLN A 12 10.28 -8.94 6.76
C GLN A 12 10.07 -7.56 7.36
N PHE A 13 10.13 -6.51 6.53
CA PHE A 13 9.88 -5.15 6.96
C PHE A 13 8.49 -4.99 7.60
N PHE A 14 7.46 -5.53 6.97
CA PHE A 14 6.11 -5.46 7.53
C PHE A 14 5.97 -6.28 8.81
N CYS A 15 6.52 -7.48 8.85
CA CYS A 15 6.50 -8.32 10.05
C CYS A 15 7.23 -7.64 11.21
N GLU A 16 8.38 -7.03 10.94
CA GLU A 16 9.17 -6.35 11.96
C GLU A 16 8.47 -5.09 12.47
N SER A 17 7.85 -4.32 11.58
CA SER A 17 7.07 -3.15 11.97
C SER A 17 5.89 -3.55 12.88
N ARG A 18 5.22 -4.64 12.55
CA ARG A 18 4.15 -5.20 13.38
C ARG A 18 4.66 -5.63 14.75
N ARG A 19 5.78 -6.36 14.77
CA ARG A 19 6.38 -6.84 16.03
C ARG A 19 6.75 -5.68 16.93
N LYS A 20 7.42 -4.67 16.40
CA LYS A 20 7.83 -3.48 17.16
C LYS A 20 6.63 -2.73 17.71
N GLN A 21 5.58 -2.57 16.93
CA GLN A 21 4.37 -1.90 17.38
C GLN A 21 3.71 -2.67 18.52
N ARG A 22 3.57 -3.98 18.36
CA ARG A 22 2.97 -4.85 19.36
C ARG A 22 3.74 -4.83 20.68
N ASP A 23 5.09 -4.81 20.59
CA ASP A 23 5.97 -4.88 21.75
C ASP A 23 6.34 -3.49 22.29
N ASN A 24 5.73 -2.43 21.74
CA ASN A 24 5.98 -1.03 22.13
C ASN A 24 7.46 -0.63 22.00
N LEU A 25 8.13 -1.14 20.96
CA LEU A 25 9.52 -0.79 20.65
C LEU A 25 9.57 0.45 19.75
N PRO A 26 10.69 1.19 19.74
CA PRO A 26 10.82 2.37 18.87
C PRO A 26 10.71 2.01 17.39
N LEU A 27 9.96 2.84 16.65
CA LEU A 27 9.77 2.72 15.20
C LEU A 27 10.50 3.86 14.51
N ASP A 28 11.18 3.58 13.39
CA ASP A 28 11.74 4.65 12.56
C ASP A 28 10.68 5.15 11.55
N GLY A 29 11.06 6.13 10.69
CA GLY A 29 10.11 6.82 9.81
C GLY A 29 9.22 5.91 8.97
N ALA A 30 9.82 4.99 8.22
CA ALA A 30 9.06 4.07 7.35
C ALA A 30 8.23 3.08 8.17
N GLU A 31 8.78 2.62 9.29
CA GLU A 31 8.08 1.69 10.18
C GLU A 31 6.88 2.34 10.84
N ILE A 32 6.92 3.64 11.14
CA ILE A 32 5.77 4.37 11.69
C ILE A 32 4.61 4.32 10.69
N ILE A 33 4.88 4.60 9.43
CA ILE A 33 3.86 4.57 8.37
C ILE A 33 3.32 3.14 8.21
N ALA A 34 4.21 2.15 8.17
CA ALA A 34 3.82 0.76 8.05
C ALA A 34 2.93 0.32 9.22
N ALA A 35 3.30 0.69 10.45
CA ALA A 35 2.53 0.34 11.64
C ALA A 35 1.14 0.95 11.59
N ASP A 36 1.01 2.20 11.15
CA ASP A 36 -0.30 2.86 11.00
C ASP A 36 -1.17 2.14 9.97
N VAL A 37 -0.59 1.78 8.82
CA VAL A 37 -1.30 1.04 7.77
C VAL A 37 -1.74 -0.33 8.28
N ILE A 38 -0.86 -1.04 8.97
CA ILE A 38 -1.15 -2.37 9.53
C ILE A 38 -2.28 -2.28 10.57
N ALA A 39 -2.29 -1.21 11.38
CA ALA A 39 -3.35 -1.01 12.37
C ALA A 39 -4.73 -0.88 11.72
N LEU A 40 -4.80 -0.37 10.50
CA LEU A 40 -6.04 -0.26 9.73
C LEU A 40 -6.47 -1.59 9.08
N HIS A 41 -5.64 -2.64 9.18
CA HIS A 41 -5.88 -3.93 8.55
C HIS A 41 -5.76 -5.07 9.57
N PRO A 42 -6.68 -5.13 10.57
CA PRO A 42 -6.61 -6.20 11.57
C PRO A 42 -6.69 -7.60 10.98
N GLU A 43 -7.26 -7.74 9.79
CA GLU A 43 -7.35 -9.02 9.06
C GLU A 43 -5.98 -9.58 8.69
N TYR A 44 -4.92 -8.77 8.70
CA TYR A 44 -3.56 -9.20 8.40
C TYR A 44 -2.70 -9.44 9.64
N HIS A 45 -3.22 -9.16 10.84
CA HIS A 45 -2.41 -9.22 12.07
C HIS A 45 -1.89 -10.64 12.34
N ALA A 46 -2.74 -11.66 12.22
CA ALA A 46 -2.32 -13.04 12.45
C ALA A 46 -1.22 -13.47 11.47
N LEU A 47 -1.34 -13.07 10.20
CA LEU A 47 -0.32 -13.39 9.19
C LEU A 47 1.00 -12.72 9.53
N LEU A 48 0.99 -11.43 9.88
CA LEU A 48 2.21 -10.69 10.16
C LEU A 48 2.86 -11.09 11.49
N ASP A 49 2.09 -11.65 12.40
CA ASP A 49 2.61 -12.18 13.66
C ASP A 49 3.33 -13.53 13.48
N ASP A 50 3.17 -14.15 12.30
CA ASP A 50 3.85 -15.40 11.93
C ASP A 50 4.77 -15.10 10.74
N ALA A 51 6.01 -14.70 11.02
CA ALA A 51 6.95 -14.28 9.99
C ALA A 51 7.24 -15.39 8.97
N GLU A 52 7.30 -16.65 9.39
CA GLU A 52 7.53 -17.76 8.46
C GLU A 52 6.38 -17.87 7.46
N ALA A 53 5.14 -17.82 7.94
CA ALA A 53 3.97 -17.89 7.07
C ALA A 53 3.89 -16.68 6.14
N ALA A 54 4.22 -15.48 6.64
CA ALA A 54 4.20 -14.26 5.85
C ALA A 54 5.23 -14.29 4.72
N ILE A 55 6.43 -14.79 4.99
CA ILE A 55 7.53 -14.86 4.01
C ILE A 55 7.26 -15.97 2.99
N ALA A 56 6.77 -17.12 3.45
CA ALA A 56 6.53 -18.30 2.59
C ALA A 56 5.21 -18.23 1.83
N GLY A 57 4.26 -17.39 2.25
CA GLY A 57 2.92 -17.33 1.67
C GLY A 57 2.93 -16.99 0.19
N GLU A 58 1.98 -17.58 -0.54
CA GLU A 58 1.78 -17.30 -1.95
C GLU A 58 0.33 -16.91 -2.20
N TRP A 59 0.14 -15.82 -2.93
CA TRP A 59 -1.17 -15.32 -3.29
C TRP A 59 -1.21 -15.15 -4.80
N THR A 60 -1.90 -16.07 -5.48
CA THR A 60 -1.99 -16.08 -6.94
C THR A 60 -3.33 -15.53 -7.38
N PRO A 61 -3.43 -15.01 -8.62
CA PRO A 61 -4.73 -14.55 -9.15
C PRO A 61 -5.79 -15.65 -9.16
N GLU A 62 -5.37 -16.90 -9.34
CA GLU A 62 -6.27 -18.06 -9.37
C GLU A 62 -6.95 -18.31 -8.02
N GLN A 63 -6.34 -17.90 -6.93
CA GLN A 63 -6.90 -18.01 -5.59
C GLN A 63 -7.97 -16.96 -5.30
N GLY A 64 -8.06 -15.93 -6.14
CA GLY A 64 -9.02 -14.84 -5.98
C GLY A 64 -8.75 -13.93 -4.78
N THR A 65 -7.62 -14.08 -4.12
CA THR A 65 -7.25 -13.30 -2.94
C THR A 65 -6.15 -12.32 -3.30
N MET A 66 -6.29 -11.06 -2.88
CA MET A 66 -5.24 -10.08 -3.09
C MET A 66 -4.05 -10.39 -2.17
N ASN A 67 -2.85 -10.24 -2.70
CA ASN A 67 -1.62 -10.37 -1.92
C ASN A 67 -1.58 -9.28 -0.83
N PRO A 68 -1.63 -9.65 0.47
CA PRO A 68 -1.62 -8.66 1.55
C PRO A 68 -0.39 -7.76 1.53
N MET A 69 0.76 -8.28 1.12
CA MET A 69 2.00 -7.50 1.05
C MET A 69 1.92 -6.43 -0.02
N LEU A 70 1.31 -6.74 -1.16
CA LEU A 70 1.05 -5.77 -2.21
C LEU A 70 0.07 -4.71 -1.72
N HIS A 71 -0.99 -5.10 -1.06
CA HIS A 71 -2.00 -4.16 -0.53
C HIS A 71 -1.37 -3.17 0.46
N LEU A 72 -0.57 -3.68 1.40
CA LEU A 72 0.15 -2.84 2.36
C LEU A 72 1.15 -1.91 1.67
N SER A 73 1.88 -2.43 0.68
CA SER A 73 2.86 -1.62 -0.08
C SER A 73 2.18 -0.50 -0.85
N LEU A 74 1.02 -0.76 -1.45
CA LEU A 74 0.25 0.28 -2.15
C LEU A 74 -0.25 1.35 -1.18
N HIS A 75 -0.69 0.96 0.02
CA HIS A 75 -1.08 1.92 1.06
C HIS A 75 0.08 2.82 1.46
N MET A 76 1.29 2.26 1.59
CA MET A 76 2.48 3.05 1.93
C MET A 76 2.84 4.03 0.81
N ALA A 77 2.78 3.59 -0.45
CA ALA A 77 3.02 4.46 -1.59
C ALA A 77 2.01 5.60 -1.62
N LEU A 78 0.75 5.29 -1.37
CA LEU A 78 -0.31 6.31 -1.34
C LEU A 78 -0.11 7.29 -0.19
N ALA A 79 0.28 6.81 0.99
CA ALA A 79 0.58 7.68 2.14
C ALA A 79 1.70 8.68 1.79
N GLU A 80 2.75 8.21 1.10
CA GLU A 80 3.82 9.07 0.65
C GLU A 80 3.34 10.10 -0.36
N GLN A 81 2.56 9.68 -1.36
CA GLN A 81 1.98 10.58 -2.36
C GLN A 81 1.15 11.67 -1.70
N LEU A 82 0.30 11.31 -0.75
CA LEU A 82 -0.56 12.25 -0.04
C LEU A 82 0.25 13.21 0.83
N SER A 83 1.37 12.76 1.39
CA SER A 83 2.18 13.60 2.27
C SER A 83 2.82 14.78 1.54
N VAL A 84 3.09 14.63 0.24
CA VAL A 84 3.76 15.65 -0.58
C VAL A 84 2.88 16.16 -1.72
N ASP A 85 1.64 15.70 -1.80
CA ASP A 85 0.71 16.01 -2.90
C ASP A 85 1.35 15.74 -4.27
N SER A 86 1.90 14.55 -4.44
CA SER A 86 2.50 14.11 -5.69
C SER A 86 1.87 12.79 -6.16
N PRO A 87 1.26 12.73 -7.33
CA PRO A 87 1.11 13.81 -8.33
C PRO A 87 0.21 14.94 -7.83
N PRO A 88 0.44 16.18 -8.32
CA PRO A 88 -0.39 17.32 -7.88
C PRO A 88 -1.88 17.06 -8.07
N GLY A 89 -2.66 17.31 -7.02
CA GLY A 89 -4.10 17.09 -7.02
C GLY A 89 -4.54 15.81 -6.31
N ILE A 90 -3.59 14.95 -5.88
CA ILE A 90 -3.99 13.70 -5.20
C ILE A 90 -4.65 13.95 -3.85
N ARG A 91 -4.23 14.99 -3.12
CA ARG A 91 -4.88 15.37 -1.86
C ARG A 91 -6.33 15.78 -2.09
N ALA A 92 -6.58 16.59 -3.13
CA ALA A 92 -7.93 17.00 -3.48
C ALA A 92 -8.80 15.81 -3.88
N ALA A 93 -8.25 14.85 -4.61
CA ALA A 93 -8.95 13.63 -4.96
C ALA A 93 -9.33 12.82 -3.72
N PHE A 94 -8.40 12.71 -2.76
CA PHE A 94 -8.66 12.03 -1.49
C PHE A 94 -9.76 12.72 -0.70
N GLU A 95 -9.70 14.04 -0.55
CA GLU A 95 -10.71 14.80 0.20
C GLU A 95 -12.11 14.66 -0.43
N LYS A 96 -12.19 14.69 -1.75
CA LYS A 96 -13.44 14.48 -2.46
C LYS A 96 -14.00 13.08 -2.18
N GLN A 97 -13.15 12.05 -2.23
CA GLN A 97 -13.58 10.69 -1.96
C GLN A 97 -13.94 10.47 -0.49
N ALA A 98 -13.20 11.08 0.43
CA ALA A 98 -13.50 10.98 1.86
C ALA A 98 -14.90 11.55 2.16
N THR A 99 -15.24 12.66 1.52
CA THR A 99 -16.58 13.25 1.64
C THR A 99 -17.65 12.34 1.01
N LYS A 100 -17.39 11.83 -0.18
CA LYS A 100 -18.32 10.97 -0.91
C LYS A 100 -18.58 9.64 -0.22
N GLN A 101 -17.54 9.00 0.33
CA GLN A 101 -17.65 7.70 0.98
C GLN A 101 -18.05 7.82 2.46
N GLY A 102 -17.83 8.97 3.07
CA GLY A 102 -18.07 9.16 4.48
C GLY A 102 -17.09 8.43 5.39
N ASP A 103 -15.97 7.94 4.84
CA ASP A 103 -14.97 7.15 5.53
C ASP A 103 -13.63 7.33 4.85
N ALA A 104 -12.61 7.76 5.61
CA ALA A 104 -11.27 8.02 5.08
C ALA A 104 -10.60 6.73 4.56
N HIS A 105 -10.77 5.60 5.24
CA HIS A 105 -10.16 4.33 4.81
C HIS A 105 -10.77 3.83 3.51
N GLU A 106 -12.09 3.96 3.34
CA GLU A 106 -12.75 3.63 2.07
C GLU A 106 -12.27 4.55 0.95
N ALA A 107 -12.07 5.84 1.25
CA ALA A 107 -11.52 6.78 0.27
C ALA A 107 -10.11 6.34 -0.17
N LEU A 108 -9.27 5.94 0.78
CA LEU A 108 -7.94 5.41 0.45
C LEU A 108 -8.03 4.20 -0.47
N HIS A 109 -8.98 3.28 -0.23
CA HIS A 109 -9.16 2.12 -1.07
C HIS A 109 -9.57 2.48 -2.50
N ARG A 110 -10.38 3.53 -2.68
CA ARG A 110 -10.74 4.00 -4.02
C ARG A 110 -9.54 4.53 -4.79
N LEU A 111 -8.71 5.33 -4.11
CA LEU A 111 -7.46 5.81 -4.71
C LEU A 111 -6.49 4.65 -4.98
N LEU A 112 -6.46 3.67 -4.07
CA LEU A 112 -5.61 2.48 -4.20
C LEU A 112 -5.93 1.66 -5.43
N GLU A 113 -7.20 1.53 -5.79
CA GLU A 113 -7.61 0.85 -7.01
C GLU A 113 -7.01 1.53 -8.25
N CYS A 114 -7.03 2.87 -8.28
CA CYS A 114 -6.44 3.64 -9.37
C CYS A 114 -4.93 3.46 -9.44
N LEU A 115 -4.26 3.50 -8.29
CA LEU A 115 -2.82 3.31 -8.21
C LEU A 115 -2.44 1.90 -8.64
N GLY A 116 -3.16 0.89 -8.13
CA GLY A 116 -2.89 -0.51 -8.46
C GLY A 116 -3.03 -0.80 -9.94
N GLU A 117 -4.05 -0.25 -10.59
CA GLU A 117 -4.24 -0.40 -12.03
C GLU A 117 -3.10 0.25 -12.81
N THR A 118 -2.68 1.45 -12.38
CA THR A 118 -1.58 2.15 -13.03
C THR A 118 -0.26 1.39 -12.88
N VAL A 119 0.00 0.84 -11.68
CA VAL A 119 1.18 0.00 -11.42
C VAL A 119 1.13 -1.27 -12.28
N TRP A 120 -0.03 -1.91 -12.37
CA TRP A 120 -0.17 -3.13 -13.18
C TRP A 120 0.20 -2.87 -14.64
N HIS A 121 -0.29 -1.79 -15.24
CA HIS A 121 0.06 -1.41 -16.61
C HIS A 121 1.55 -1.10 -16.74
N ALA A 122 2.15 -0.45 -15.75
CA ALA A 122 3.58 -0.15 -15.75
C ALA A 122 4.46 -1.41 -15.75
N GLN A 123 3.97 -2.49 -15.17
CA GLN A 123 4.71 -3.75 -15.05
C GLN A 123 4.60 -4.63 -16.31
N GLN A 124 3.76 -4.27 -17.27
CA GLN A 124 3.66 -5.00 -18.53
C GLN A 124 4.88 -4.76 -19.40
N PRO A 125 5.21 -5.67 -20.34
CA PRO A 125 6.38 -5.48 -21.23
C PRO A 125 6.34 -4.11 -21.94
N GLY A 126 7.43 -3.33 -21.80
CA GLY A 126 7.50 -1.99 -22.34
C GLY A 126 6.73 -0.94 -21.55
N GLY A 127 6.13 -1.33 -20.41
CA GLY A 127 5.32 -0.42 -19.60
C GLY A 127 6.17 0.55 -18.78
N VAL A 128 5.62 1.75 -18.57
CA VAL A 128 6.16 2.75 -17.66
C VAL A 128 5.02 3.29 -16.81
N PHE A 129 5.33 3.85 -15.64
CA PHE A 129 4.31 4.45 -14.80
C PHE A 129 3.77 5.71 -15.48
N ASP A 130 2.50 5.66 -15.87
CA ASP A 130 1.84 6.74 -16.62
C ASP A 130 1.06 7.64 -15.65
N THR A 131 1.68 8.74 -15.24
CA THR A 131 1.08 9.69 -14.29
C THR A 131 -0.21 10.30 -14.83
N GLU A 132 -0.27 10.59 -16.15
CA GLU A 132 -1.48 11.15 -16.73
C GLU A 132 -2.65 10.18 -16.68
N ALA A 133 -2.38 8.91 -16.95
CA ALA A 133 -3.41 7.86 -16.83
C ALA A 133 -3.87 7.71 -15.39
N TYR A 134 -2.96 7.78 -14.43
CA TYR A 134 -3.28 7.74 -13.02
C TYR A 134 -4.21 8.90 -12.62
N LEU A 135 -3.84 10.13 -13.00
CA LEU A 135 -4.68 11.31 -12.72
C LEU A 135 -6.05 11.21 -13.38
N GLU A 136 -6.13 10.66 -14.59
CA GLU A 136 -7.40 10.47 -15.28
C GLU A 136 -8.29 9.49 -14.53
N ARG A 137 -7.73 8.39 -14.02
CA ARG A 137 -8.47 7.42 -13.19
C ARG A 137 -9.00 8.08 -11.92
N LEU A 138 -8.17 8.90 -11.28
CA LEU A 138 -8.59 9.64 -10.08
C LEU A 138 -9.73 10.61 -10.36
N ARG A 139 -9.71 11.27 -11.51
CA ARG A 139 -10.77 12.22 -11.89
C ARG A 139 -12.11 11.52 -12.11
N LYS A 140 -12.10 10.27 -12.51
CA LYS A 140 -13.31 9.50 -12.79
C LYS A 140 -13.96 8.88 -11.55
N LEU A 141 -13.34 9.01 -10.40
CA LEU A 141 -13.91 8.47 -9.16
C LEU A 141 -15.22 9.17 -8.74
#